data_2862b35618100229547432b48520a8c6
#
_entry.id   2862b35618100229547432b48520a8c6
#
_cell.length_a   1.000
_cell.length_b   1.000
_cell.length_c   1.000
_cell.angle_alpha   90.00
_cell.angle_beta   90.00
_cell.angle_gamma   90.00
#
_symmetry.space_group_name_H-M   'P 1'
#
loop_
_entity.id
_entity.type
_entity.pdbx_description
1 polymer ?
#
loop_
_entity_poly.entity_id
_entity_poly.type
_entity_poly.pdbx_seq_one_letter_code
_entity_poly.pdbx_strand_id
1 'polypeptide(L)'
;MKFDITDIKKPLVIDLYQNMLKSRMIEEKMITLLRQGKISKWFSGIGQEAISTGLTLALEKDDFILPMHRNLSVFTSRKIPLKKLFAQWQGKEEGFTQGRDRSFHFGTIKYNIVGMISHLGP
;
A
#
# COMPACT_ATOMS: atom_id res chain seq x y z
N MET A 1 -6.22 24.77 -12.90
CA MET A 1 -5.79 23.62 -13.70
C MET A 1 -7.04 22.88 -14.14
N LYS A 2 -7.29 22.74 -15.43
CA LYS A 2 -8.40 21.91 -15.94
C LYS A 2 -7.85 20.54 -16.27
N PHE A 3 -8.45 19.48 -15.72
CA PHE A 3 -8.11 18.10 -16.04
C PHE A 3 -9.13 17.59 -17.05
N ASP A 4 -8.64 17.11 -18.18
CA ASP A 4 -9.48 16.45 -19.17
C ASP A 4 -9.49 14.95 -18.89
N ILE A 5 -10.67 14.38 -18.65
CA ILE A 5 -10.89 12.96 -18.38
C ILE A 5 -11.84 12.32 -19.40
N THR A 6 -12.14 13.04 -20.50
CA THR A 6 -13.12 12.59 -21.49
C THR A 6 -12.77 11.26 -22.13
N ASP A 7 -11.48 10.97 -22.31
CA ASP A 7 -10.99 9.73 -22.93
C ASP A 7 -10.82 8.59 -21.93
N ILE A 8 -11.04 8.82 -20.62
CA ILE A 8 -10.87 7.80 -19.59
C ILE A 8 -12.19 7.11 -19.32
N LYS A 9 -12.20 5.78 -19.44
CA LYS A 9 -13.40 4.97 -19.17
C LYS A 9 -13.86 5.16 -17.72
N LYS A 10 -15.14 5.49 -17.53
CA LYS A 10 -15.75 5.73 -16.21
C LYS A 10 -15.44 4.63 -15.16
N PRO A 11 -15.48 3.30 -15.47
CA PRO A 11 -15.11 2.28 -14.51
C PRO A 11 -13.67 2.41 -13.98
N LEU A 12 -12.72 2.80 -14.84
CA LEU A 12 -11.34 3.02 -14.42
C LEU A 12 -11.21 4.20 -13.46
N VAL A 13 -11.93 5.30 -13.73
CA VAL A 13 -11.94 6.48 -12.84
C VAL A 13 -12.48 6.10 -11.46
N ILE A 14 -13.55 5.29 -11.41
CA ILE A 14 -14.13 4.80 -10.17
C ILE A 14 -13.15 3.90 -9.42
N ASP A 15 -12.48 2.97 -10.11
CA ASP A 15 -11.51 2.05 -9.49
C ASP A 15 -10.30 2.81 -8.93
N LEU A 16 -9.77 3.78 -9.68
CA LEU A 16 -8.71 4.69 -9.21
C LEU A 16 -9.14 5.39 -7.92
N TYR A 17 -10.31 6.03 -7.93
CA TYR A 17 -10.82 6.76 -6.76
C TYR A 17 -11.01 5.86 -5.55
N GLN A 18 -11.63 4.68 -5.74
CA GLN A 18 -11.86 3.72 -4.65
C GLN A 18 -10.56 3.22 -4.03
N ASN A 19 -9.52 2.94 -4.83
CA ASN A 19 -8.23 2.50 -4.31
C ASN A 19 -7.49 3.62 -3.58
N MET A 20 -7.53 4.85 -4.09
CA MET A 20 -6.97 6.01 -3.40
C MET A 20 -7.68 6.25 -2.06
N LEU A 21 -9.03 6.25 -2.05
CA LEU A 21 -9.84 6.47 -0.85
C LEU A 21 -9.57 5.37 0.19
N LYS A 22 -9.54 4.11 -0.22
CA LYS A 22 -9.22 2.98 0.65
C LYS A 22 -7.85 3.17 1.33
N SER A 23 -6.84 3.54 0.56
CA SER A 23 -5.50 3.80 1.10
C SER A 23 -5.50 4.96 2.09
N ARG A 24 -6.17 6.05 1.78
CA ARG A 24 -6.32 7.19 2.69
C ARG A 24 -6.96 6.80 4.01
N MET A 25 -8.06 6.07 3.99
CA MET A 25 -8.74 5.59 5.19
C MET A 25 -7.85 4.68 6.05
N ILE A 26 -7.04 3.82 5.43
CA ILE A 26 -6.07 2.99 6.14
C ILE A 26 -4.99 3.84 6.78
N GLU A 27 -4.41 4.79 6.06
CA GLU A 27 -3.39 5.71 6.56
C GLU A 27 -3.88 6.47 7.81
N GLU A 28 -5.05 7.05 7.76
CA GLU A 28 -5.66 7.77 8.89
C GLU A 28 -5.88 6.84 10.09
N LYS A 29 -6.33 5.61 9.84
CA LYS A 29 -6.48 4.60 10.88
C LYS A 29 -5.15 4.22 11.51
N MET A 30 -4.09 4.04 10.69
CA MET A 30 -2.77 3.68 11.19
C MET A 30 -2.13 4.80 12.01
N ILE A 31 -2.30 6.06 11.62
CA ILE A 31 -1.88 7.21 12.44
C ILE A 31 -2.59 7.22 13.79
N THR A 32 -3.89 6.90 13.79
CA THR A 32 -4.66 6.78 15.04
C THR A 32 -4.12 5.67 15.93
N LEU A 33 -3.83 4.48 15.36
CA LEU A 33 -3.26 3.35 16.10
C LEU A 33 -1.86 3.65 16.63
N LEU A 34 -1.05 4.39 15.88
CA LEU A 34 0.26 4.86 16.31
C LEU A 34 0.15 5.78 17.54
N ARG A 35 -0.75 6.76 17.49
CA ARG A 35 -1.00 7.68 18.62
C ARG A 35 -1.52 6.96 19.87
N GLN A 36 -2.21 5.84 19.68
CA GLN A 36 -2.70 4.97 20.78
C GLN A 36 -1.64 3.98 21.28
N GLY A 37 -0.43 3.98 20.74
CA GLY A 37 0.63 3.02 21.10
C GLY A 37 0.37 1.58 20.65
N LYS A 38 -0.66 1.34 19.81
CA LYS A 38 -1.00 -0.01 19.31
C LYS A 38 -0.10 -0.51 18.20
N ILE A 39 0.65 0.38 17.58
CA ILE A 39 1.75 0.09 16.66
C ILE A 39 2.94 0.96 17.03
N SER A 40 4.16 0.46 16.83
CA SER A 40 5.37 1.13 17.24
C SER A 40 5.89 2.14 16.21
N LYS A 41 5.54 1.97 14.93
CA LYS A 41 6.07 2.78 13.84
C LYS A 41 5.14 2.77 12.64
N TRP A 42 4.99 3.94 12.01
CA TRP A 42 4.27 4.10 10.74
C TRP A 42 4.92 5.19 9.90
N PHE A 43 5.11 4.90 8.62
CA PHE A 43 5.60 5.87 7.64
C PHE A 43 4.45 6.20 6.69
N SER A 44 3.82 7.32 6.94
CA SER A 44 2.65 7.73 6.17
C SER A 44 3.00 8.10 4.73
N GLY A 45 2.18 7.61 3.80
CA GLY A 45 2.16 7.98 2.39
C GLY A 45 1.02 8.93 2.01
N ILE A 46 0.39 9.59 2.99
CA ILE A 46 -0.71 10.54 2.73
C ILE A 46 -0.26 11.61 1.73
N GLY A 47 -1.07 11.79 0.69
CA GLY A 47 -0.78 12.71 -0.42
C GLY A 47 -0.12 12.04 -1.63
N GLN A 48 0.34 10.79 -1.52
CA GLN A 48 0.98 10.03 -2.60
C GLN A 48 0.07 8.92 -3.18
N GLU A 49 -1.20 8.88 -2.79
CA GLU A 49 -2.12 7.81 -3.16
C GLU A 49 -2.30 7.71 -4.68
N ALA A 50 -2.39 8.86 -5.37
CA ALA A 50 -2.59 8.90 -6.82
C ALA A 50 -1.41 8.27 -7.58
N ILE A 51 -0.17 8.53 -7.14
CA ILE A 51 1.05 7.99 -7.76
C ILE A 51 1.06 6.46 -7.66
N SER A 52 0.94 5.94 -6.44
CA SER A 52 1.02 4.50 -6.18
C SER A 52 -0.15 3.73 -6.78
N THR A 53 -1.37 4.30 -6.72
CA THR A 53 -2.56 3.69 -7.32
C THR A 53 -2.47 3.70 -8.84
N GLY A 54 -2.18 4.86 -9.44
CA GLY A 54 -2.12 5.02 -10.90
C GLY A 54 -1.07 4.10 -11.52
N LEU A 55 0.14 4.09 -10.95
CA LEU A 55 1.19 3.18 -11.40
C LEU A 55 0.74 1.72 -11.32
N THR A 56 0.21 1.29 -10.17
CA THR A 56 -0.15 -0.12 -9.96
C THR A 56 -1.28 -0.59 -10.88
N LEU A 57 -2.25 0.27 -11.16
CA LEU A 57 -3.38 -0.07 -12.06
C LEU A 57 -3.01 0.01 -13.54
N ALA A 58 -1.91 0.70 -13.89
CA ALA A 58 -1.38 0.75 -15.26
C ALA A 58 -0.50 -0.45 -15.62
N LEU A 59 -0.01 -1.19 -14.62
CA LEU A 59 0.82 -2.38 -14.82
C LEU A 59 -0.02 -3.62 -15.14
N GLU A 60 0.59 -4.51 -15.90
CA GLU A 60 0.01 -5.83 -16.14
C GLU A 60 0.01 -6.69 -14.87
N LYS A 61 -0.84 -7.72 -14.87
CA LYS A 61 -1.01 -8.57 -13.69
C LYS A 61 0.29 -9.26 -13.27
N ASP A 62 1.11 -9.62 -14.23
CA ASP A 62 2.35 -10.38 -14.03
C ASP A 62 3.58 -9.50 -13.81
N ASP A 63 3.44 -8.18 -13.90
CA ASP A 63 4.52 -7.25 -13.60
C ASP A 63 4.88 -7.26 -12.12
N PHE A 64 6.18 -7.23 -11.83
CA PHE A 64 6.70 -7.11 -10.47
C PHE A 64 6.82 -5.64 -10.05
N ILE A 65 6.49 -5.37 -8.79
CA ILE A 65 6.62 -4.04 -8.19
C ILE A 65 7.55 -4.11 -6.99
N LEU A 66 8.47 -3.15 -6.90
CA LEU A 66 9.32 -2.92 -5.74
C LEU A 66 8.87 -1.61 -5.05
N PRO A 67 7.90 -1.66 -4.13
CA PRO A 67 7.36 -0.45 -3.51
C PRO A 67 8.24 0.06 -2.38
N MET A 68 8.26 1.38 -2.20
CA MET A 68 8.78 2.00 -0.98
C MET A 68 7.81 1.82 0.21
N HIS A 69 8.33 2.01 1.41
CA HIS A 69 7.56 1.92 2.67
C HIS A 69 6.39 2.94 2.78
N ARG A 70 6.30 3.92 1.88
CA ARG A 70 5.19 4.90 1.81
C ARG A 70 4.18 4.60 0.70
N ASN A 71 4.39 3.56 -0.07
CA ASN A 71 3.53 3.23 -1.21
C ASN A 71 2.42 2.24 -0.82
N LEU A 72 1.65 2.56 0.23
CA LEU A 72 0.55 1.72 0.71
C LEU A 72 -0.41 1.31 -0.40
N SER A 73 -0.72 2.23 -1.32
CA SER A 73 -1.68 1.97 -2.40
C SER A 73 -1.25 0.85 -3.34
N VAL A 74 0.02 0.51 -3.44
CA VAL A 74 0.49 -0.67 -4.19
C VAL A 74 -0.14 -1.95 -3.62
N PHE A 75 -0.08 -2.10 -2.29
CA PHE A 75 -0.60 -3.29 -1.60
C PHE A 75 -2.12 -3.39 -1.70
N THR A 76 -2.83 -2.27 -1.58
CA THR A 76 -4.29 -2.23 -1.65
C THR A 76 -4.80 -2.40 -3.08
N SER A 77 -4.12 -1.84 -4.09
CA SER A 77 -4.48 -1.97 -5.50
C SER A 77 -4.20 -3.38 -6.04
N ARG A 78 -3.19 -4.10 -5.53
CA ARG A 78 -2.97 -5.53 -5.78
C ARG A 78 -3.96 -6.43 -5.01
N LYS A 79 -4.96 -5.85 -4.33
CA LYS A 79 -6.06 -6.56 -3.62
C LYS A 79 -5.57 -7.54 -2.55
N ILE A 80 -4.47 -7.22 -1.90
CA ILE A 80 -4.01 -8.02 -0.75
C ILE A 80 -5.06 -7.95 0.37
N PRO A 81 -5.41 -9.09 1.01
CA PRO A 81 -6.37 -9.09 2.10
C PRO A 81 -5.97 -8.17 3.24
N LEU A 82 -6.84 -7.21 3.58
CA LEU A 82 -6.55 -6.22 4.62
C LEU A 82 -6.24 -6.87 5.97
N LYS A 83 -6.92 -7.96 6.32
CA LYS A 83 -6.64 -8.71 7.55
C LYS A 83 -5.15 -9.08 7.66
N LYS A 84 -4.56 -9.57 6.56
CA LYS A 84 -3.16 -9.97 6.53
C LYS A 84 -2.20 -8.77 6.56
N LEU A 85 -2.56 -7.67 5.90
CA LEU A 85 -1.80 -6.42 5.97
C LEU A 85 -1.80 -5.85 7.39
N PHE A 86 -2.96 -5.76 8.03
CA PHE A 86 -3.06 -5.29 9.42
C PHE A 86 -2.32 -6.19 10.41
N ALA A 87 -2.34 -7.51 10.21
CA ALA A 87 -1.55 -8.43 11.02
C ALA A 87 -0.05 -8.16 10.85
N GLN A 88 0.44 -7.96 9.62
CA GLN A 88 1.82 -7.57 9.34
C GLN A 88 2.21 -6.27 10.02
N TRP A 89 1.40 -5.23 9.88
CA TRP A 89 1.70 -3.90 10.44
C TRP A 89 1.67 -3.86 11.98
N GLN A 90 0.96 -4.80 12.60
CA GLN A 90 0.91 -4.96 14.06
C GLN A 90 1.95 -5.97 14.58
N GLY A 91 2.78 -6.55 13.71
CA GLY A 91 3.78 -7.55 14.10
C GLY A 91 3.19 -8.86 14.61
N LYS A 92 2.02 -9.27 14.09
CA LYS A 92 1.35 -10.50 14.48
C LYS A 92 1.84 -11.70 13.67
N GLU A 93 1.65 -12.90 14.22
CA GLU A 93 2.03 -14.17 13.59
C GLU A 93 1.34 -14.39 12.25
N GLU A 94 0.09 -13.95 12.09
CA GLU A 94 -0.68 -14.07 10.85
C GLU A 94 -0.21 -13.13 9.73
N GLY A 95 0.75 -12.25 10.01
CA GLY A 95 1.40 -11.40 9.01
C GLY A 95 2.27 -12.16 8.03
N PHE A 96 2.82 -11.47 7.05
CA PHE A 96 3.69 -12.06 6.03
C PHE A 96 5.02 -12.58 6.58
N THR A 97 5.55 -11.91 7.61
CA THR A 97 6.84 -12.22 8.24
C THR A 97 6.69 -12.82 9.64
N GLN A 98 5.49 -13.19 10.03
CA GLN A 98 5.21 -13.79 11.35
C GLN A 98 5.74 -12.94 12.52
N GLY A 99 5.62 -11.62 12.39
CA GLY A 99 6.10 -10.67 13.39
C GLY A 99 7.62 -10.46 13.44
N ARG A 100 8.39 -11.11 12.55
CA ARG A 100 9.87 -11.04 12.56
C ARG A 100 10.42 -9.79 11.91
N ASP A 101 9.62 -9.08 11.12
CA ASP A 101 10.07 -7.93 10.36
C ASP A 101 9.13 -6.73 10.50
N ARG A 102 9.64 -5.56 10.09
CA ARG A 102 8.92 -4.29 10.22
C ARG A 102 7.74 -4.18 9.25
N SER A 103 6.90 -3.19 9.48
CA SER A 103 5.58 -3.03 8.84
C SER A 103 5.58 -3.16 7.32
N PHE A 104 6.61 -2.64 6.62
CA PHE A 104 6.68 -2.69 5.16
C PHE A 104 7.89 -3.49 4.62
N HIS A 105 8.65 -4.15 5.49
CA HIS A 105 9.78 -4.97 5.08
C HIS A 105 9.31 -6.40 4.76
N PHE A 106 8.47 -6.52 3.76
CA PHE A 106 8.01 -7.81 3.28
C PHE A 106 7.72 -7.76 1.78
N GLY A 107 7.91 -8.88 1.14
CA GLY A 107 7.47 -9.13 -0.22
C GLY A 107 6.42 -10.23 -0.26
N THR A 108 5.75 -10.36 -1.37
CA THR A 108 4.82 -11.45 -1.60
C THR A 108 4.73 -11.77 -3.09
N ILE A 109 5.37 -12.86 -3.48
CA ILE A 109 5.40 -13.36 -4.86
C ILE A 109 3.98 -13.59 -5.40
N LYS A 110 3.07 -14.06 -4.55
CA LYS A 110 1.65 -14.25 -4.92
C LYS A 110 1.00 -13.01 -5.52
N TYR A 111 1.46 -11.81 -5.15
CA TYR A 111 0.93 -10.53 -5.62
C TYR A 111 1.97 -9.74 -6.45
N ASN A 112 3.05 -10.40 -6.87
CA ASN A 112 4.15 -9.81 -7.62
C ASN A 112 4.72 -8.55 -6.97
N ILE A 113 4.84 -8.58 -5.63
CA ILE A 113 5.46 -7.52 -4.84
C ILE A 113 6.78 -8.04 -4.28
N VAL A 114 7.87 -7.39 -4.66
CA VAL A 114 9.21 -7.66 -4.13
C VAL A 114 9.40 -6.84 -2.86
N GLY A 115 9.88 -7.49 -1.80
CA GLY A 115 10.17 -6.83 -0.54
C GLY A 115 11.28 -5.80 -0.69
N MET A 116 11.13 -4.67 0.00
CA MET A 116 12.13 -3.61 0.01
C MET A 116 12.78 -3.49 1.38
N ILE A 117 14.09 -3.37 1.39
CA ILE A 117 14.87 -2.97 2.57
C ILE A 117 14.99 -1.44 2.52
N SER A 118 14.39 -0.74 3.49
CA SER A 118 14.41 0.74 3.55
C SER A 118 15.70 1.31 4.15
N HIS A 119 16.81 0.59 4.07
CA HIS A 119 18.11 1.09 4.45
C HIS A 119 18.72 1.93 3.32
N LEU A 120 19.10 3.14 3.63
CA LEU A 120 19.85 3.99 2.71
C LEU A 120 21.32 3.59 2.79
N GLY A 121 21.86 3.11 1.68
CA GLY A 121 23.30 2.89 1.50
C GLY A 121 23.84 1.55 2.00
N PRO A 122 23.32 0.39 1.62
CA PRO A 122 24.14 -0.78 1.36
C PRO A 122 24.60 -0.81 -0.08
#